data_d7aa3633d74c6b194da05fe8d59d87be
#
_entry.id   d7aa3633d74c6b194da05fe8d59d87be
#
_cell.length_a   1.000
_cell.length_b   1.000
_cell.length_c   1.000
_cell.angle_alpha   90.00
_cell.angle_beta   90.00
_cell.angle_gamma   90.00
#
_symmetry.space_group_name_H-M   'P 1'
#
loop_
_entity.id
_entity.type
_entity.pdbx_description
1 polymer ?
#
loop_
_entity_poly.entity_id
_entity_poly.type
_entity_poly.pdbx_seq_one_letter_code
_entity_poly.pdbx_strand_id
1 'polypeptide(L)'
;MITGFSIHNFKNLAEIPPQPLSKVPFGKLNVLIGPNGCGKSSFLQAIDFLRAFFMSSVEVYLKDRGWSYDDIPNLRNTRKNIRWELVASLDADNAGVGAGEYRYAIVLQPRKHLGIGEESLSFSPVGGETLQLLNRKGRSIDLLDRNTGERESLEAIGLPASVMSQMKSPSDRLKYPEMLRFRTWIEQFRSYLIWDPKVLRTPDRGQQQELGPSGEHLAALIGQMRDKRPDAFRRLVKRIQRLFPTVTDISVSGRGWGWRSIRLHEGNGKGCVFNSRQMSDGVLRLLAITTLLYLDHIPSMIAMEEPENGVHPQLVREVVQILRELTQRKPPNQCQVFLTTHSPYVLDEFFDHPEEVYCMDRPKPLAGASITRLSDNKQINVVREAFSSSLGEAWTSGLLGATAGVRRS
;
A
#
# COMPACT_ATOMS: atom_id res chain seq x y z
N MET A 1 -3.88 7.49 -8.69
CA MET A 1 -4.27 6.83 -7.42
C MET A 1 -5.39 5.83 -7.65
N ILE A 2 -5.51 4.82 -6.79
CA ILE A 2 -6.66 3.90 -6.76
C ILE A 2 -7.88 4.69 -6.34
N THR A 3 -8.93 4.68 -7.15
CA THR A 3 -10.23 5.31 -6.85
C THR A 3 -11.31 4.29 -6.56
N GLY A 4 -11.12 3.04 -7.00
CA GLY A 4 -12.00 1.92 -6.70
C GLY A 4 -11.23 0.60 -6.69
N PHE A 5 -11.58 -0.30 -5.80
CA PHE A 5 -10.98 -1.62 -5.71
C PHE A 5 -12.00 -2.66 -5.28
N SER A 6 -12.01 -3.78 -5.97
CA SER A 6 -12.84 -4.93 -5.65
C SER A 6 -12.01 -6.21 -5.68
N ILE A 7 -12.32 -7.10 -4.77
CA ILE A 7 -11.68 -8.40 -4.64
C ILE A 7 -12.72 -9.48 -4.37
N HIS A 8 -12.65 -10.56 -5.13
CA HIS A 8 -13.52 -11.70 -4.96
C HIS A 8 -12.70 -12.93 -4.65
N ASN A 9 -13.12 -13.67 -3.62
CA ASN A 9 -12.60 -14.99 -3.28
C ASN A 9 -11.13 -15.03 -2.83
N PHE A 10 -10.65 -13.99 -2.16
CA PHE A 10 -9.27 -13.91 -1.66
C PHE A 10 -9.23 -14.10 -0.14
N LYS A 11 -8.54 -15.14 0.36
CA LYS A 11 -8.40 -15.44 1.78
C LYS A 11 -9.75 -15.44 2.52
N ASN A 12 -9.92 -14.58 3.52
CA ASN A 12 -11.20 -14.44 4.24
C ASN A 12 -12.19 -13.48 3.56
N LEU A 13 -11.83 -12.87 2.42
CA LEU A 13 -12.66 -11.97 1.65
C LEU A 13 -13.42 -12.78 0.58
N ALA A 14 -14.73 -12.95 0.75
CA ALA A 14 -15.57 -13.61 -0.26
C ALA A 14 -15.84 -12.66 -1.45
N GLU A 15 -16.22 -11.42 -1.13
CA GLU A 15 -16.50 -10.36 -2.08
C GLU A 15 -16.39 -9.01 -1.35
N ILE A 16 -15.60 -8.07 -1.88
CA ILE A 16 -15.48 -6.72 -1.35
C ILE A 16 -15.27 -5.73 -2.50
N PRO A 17 -16.01 -4.64 -2.55
CA PRO A 17 -17.35 -4.44 -1.98
C PRO A 17 -18.39 -5.33 -2.68
N PRO A 18 -19.54 -5.57 -2.06
CA PRO A 18 -20.56 -6.43 -2.67
C PRO A 18 -21.15 -5.87 -3.97
N GLN A 19 -20.98 -4.58 -4.31
CA GLN A 19 -21.29 -3.94 -5.64
C GLN A 19 -21.31 -2.41 -5.59
N PRO A 20 -21.26 -1.69 -6.73
CA PRO A 20 -20.23 -1.67 -7.78
C PRO A 20 -18.98 -0.89 -7.32
N LEU A 21 -17.84 -1.07 -7.98
CA LEU A 21 -16.53 -0.44 -7.71
C LEU A 21 -16.56 1.07 -7.41
N SER A 22 -17.57 1.78 -7.92
CA SER A 22 -17.74 3.24 -7.74
C SER A 22 -18.37 3.65 -6.41
N LYS A 23 -18.88 2.73 -5.60
CA LYS A 23 -19.63 3.08 -4.37
C LYS A 23 -18.75 3.37 -3.16
N VAL A 24 -17.49 2.99 -3.17
CA VAL A 24 -16.55 3.28 -2.09
C VAL A 24 -15.31 3.93 -2.68
N PRO A 25 -15.35 5.23 -3.00
CA PRO A 25 -14.20 5.91 -3.58
C PRO A 25 -13.09 6.06 -2.55
N PHE A 26 -11.88 5.59 -2.88
CA PHE A 26 -10.70 5.79 -2.06
C PHE A 26 -10.07 7.16 -2.32
N GLY A 27 -9.58 7.77 -1.23
CA GLY A 27 -8.83 9.01 -1.25
C GLY A 27 -7.32 8.79 -1.29
N LYS A 28 -6.57 9.84 -0.99
CA LYS A 28 -5.10 9.79 -0.91
C LYS A 28 -4.62 9.07 0.36
N LEU A 29 -5.30 9.27 1.48
CA LEU A 29 -5.08 8.59 2.75
C LEU A 29 -6.33 7.79 3.10
N ASN A 30 -6.18 6.51 3.43
CA ASN A 30 -7.28 5.59 3.67
C ASN A 30 -6.99 4.75 4.91
N VAL A 31 -7.84 4.87 5.91
CA VAL A 31 -7.70 4.18 7.20
C VAL A 31 -8.78 3.12 7.32
N LEU A 32 -8.39 1.87 7.46
CA LEU A 32 -9.32 0.76 7.64
C LEU A 32 -9.42 0.38 9.11
N ILE A 33 -10.61 0.45 9.65
CA ILE A 33 -10.97 0.03 11.01
C ILE A 33 -11.95 -1.14 10.98
N GLY A 34 -12.03 -1.86 12.07
CA GLY A 34 -12.98 -2.98 12.20
C GLY A 34 -12.49 -4.05 13.16
N PRO A 35 -13.34 -5.03 13.49
CA PRO A 35 -12.99 -6.10 14.43
C PRO A 35 -11.86 -7.00 13.89
N ASN A 36 -11.25 -7.75 14.81
CA ASN A 36 -10.25 -8.76 14.42
C ASN A 36 -10.89 -9.81 13.50
N GLY A 37 -10.17 -10.20 12.46
CA GLY A 37 -10.63 -11.21 11.49
C GLY A 37 -11.67 -10.72 10.48
N CYS A 38 -12.07 -9.42 10.47
CA CYS A 38 -13.00 -8.90 9.45
C CYS A 38 -12.38 -8.80 8.05
N GLY A 39 -11.04 -8.82 7.94
CA GLY A 39 -10.35 -8.88 6.64
C GLY A 39 -9.49 -7.67 6.30
N LYS A 40 -9.20 -6.76 7.23
CA LYS A 40 -8.36 -5.57 6.98
C LYS A 40 -6.99 -5.93 6.37
N SER A 41 -6.25 -6.82 7.02
CA SER A 41 -4.96 -7.30 6.51
C SER A 41 -5.10 -7.99 5.15
N SER A 42 -6.14 -8.83 4.98
CA SER A 42 -6.38 -9.48 3.69
C SER A 42 -6.69 -8.49 2.57
N PHE A 43 -7.36 -7.37 2.90
CA PHE A 43 -7.63 -6.31 1.94
C PHE A 43 -6.33 -5.61 1.49
N LEU A 44 -5.46 -5.23 2.44
CA LEU A 44 -4.15 -4.66 2.11
C LEU A 44 -3.29 -5.65 1.31
N GLN A 45 -3.30 -6.92 1.69
CA GLN A 45 -2.59 -8.00 0.98
C GLN A 45 -3.14 -8.19 -0.43
N ALA A 46 -4.45 -8.05 -0.65
CA ALA A 46 -5.04 -8.15 -1.98
C ALA A 46 -4.62 -7.00 -2.90
N ILE A 47 -4.50 -5.77 -2.37
CA ILE A 47 -3.97 -4.62 -3.14
C ILE A 47 -2.48 -4.85 -3.47
N ASP A 48 -1.68 -5.26 -2.50
CA ASP A 48 -0.27 -5.54 -2.71
C ASP A 48 -0.03 -6.69 -3.69
N PHE A 49 -0.91 -7.69 -3.70
CA PHE A 49 -0.84 -8.83 -4.62
C PHE A 49 -0.94 -8.42 -6.10
N LEU A 50 -1.55 -7.26 -6.41
CA LEU A 50 -1.59 -6.75 -7.78
C LEU A 50 -0.17 -6.64 -8.37
N ARG A 51 0.82 -6.24 -7.56
CA ARG A 51 2.22 -6.15 -8.00
C ARG A 51 2.76 -7.50 -8.47
N ALA A 52 2.34 -8.60 -7.86
CA ALA A 52 2.81 -9.93 -8.21
C ALA A 52 2.51 -10.30 -9.67
N PHE A 53 1.42 -9.81 -10.25
CA PHE A 53 1.07 -10.07 -11.63
C PHE A 53 2.03 -9.43 -12.63
N PHE A 54 2.73 -8.38 -12.24
CA PHE A 54 3.69 -7.66 -13.08
C PHE A 54 5.14 -8.09 -12.85
N MET A 55 5.39 -8.91 -11.83
CA MET A 55 6.69 -9.54 -11.60
C MET A 55 6.91 -10.69 -12.60
N SER A 56 8.12 -11.24 -12.61
CA SER A 56 8.48 -12.36 -13.47
C SER A 56 7.67 -13.63 -13.17
N SER A 57 7.21 -13.80 -11.92
CA SER A 57 6.40 -14.95 -11.50
C SER A 57 5.63 -14.63 -10.22
N VAL A 58 4.33 -14.96 -10.23
CA VAL A 58 3.49 -14.94 -9.01
C VAL A 58 4.03 -15.92 -7.96
N GLU A 59 4.65 -17.02 -8.37
CA GLU A 59 5.23 -18.01 -7.48
C GLU A 59 6.35 -17.44 -6.60
N VAL A 60 7.19 -16.57 -7.17
CA VAL A 60 8.24 -15.87 -6.40
C VAL A 60 7.61 -15.03 -5.31
N TYR A 61 6.58 -14.25 -5.64
CA TYR A 61 5.87 -13.44 -4.66
C TYR A 61 5.25 -14.27 -3.53
N LEU A 62 4.67 -15.42 -3.84
CA LEU A 62 4.10 -16.33 -2.84
C LEU A 62 5.18 -16.90 -1.92
N LYS A 63 6.29 -17.36 -2.52
CA LYS A 63 7.42 -17.91 -1.78
C LYS A 63 8.04 -16.89 -0.80
N ASP A 64 8.23 -15.67 -1.24
CA ASP A 64 8.78 -14.59 -0.40
C ASP A 64 7.90 -14.30 0.82
N ARG A 65 6.60 -14.60 0.74
CA ARG A 65 5.64 -14.44 1.84
C ARG A 65 5.37 -15.73 2.62
N GLY A 66 5.99 -16.84 2.24
CA GLY A 66 5.72 -18.16 2.82
C GLY A 66 4.32 -18.66 2.53
N TRP A 67 3.70 -18.23 1.41
CA TRP A 67 2.37 -18.67 1.00
C TRP A 67 2.43 -19.76 -0.05
N SER A 68 1.47 -20.68 0.03
CA SER A 68 1.17 -21.66 -1.00
C SER A 68 -0.04 -21.22 -1.85
N TYR A 69 -0.31 -21.93 -2.94
CA TYR A 69 -1.49 -21.71 -3.77
C TYR A 69 -2.81 -21.90 -3.02
N ASP A 70 -2.82 -22.80 -2.03
CA ASP A 70 -3.99 -23.11 -1.24
C ASP A 70 -4.30 -22.05 -0.17
N ASP A 71 -3.32 -21.19 0.15
CA ASP A 71 -3.49 -20.10 1.12
C ASP A 71 -4.18 -18.87 0.55
N ILE A 72 -4.34 -18.79 -0.79
CA ILE A 72 -4.84 -17.59 -1.44
C ILE A 72 -6.36 -17.59 -1.58
N PRO A 73 -7.02 -18.68 -2.08
CA PRO A 73 -8.47 -18.67 -2.26
C PRO A 73 -9.20 -18.70 -0.93
N ASN A 74 -10.41 -18.15 -0.93
CA ASN A 74 -11.30 -18.30 0.22
C ASN A 74 -11.68 -19.76 0.43
N LEU A 75 -11.35 -20.31 1.60
CA LEU A 75 -11.59 -21.72 1.93
C LEU A 75 -13.08 -22.09 2.00
N ARG A 76 -13.95 -21.11 2.19
CA ARG A 76 -15.41 -21.30 2.29
C ARG A 76 -16.11 -21.31 0.93
N ASN A 77 -15.40 -20.93 -0.14
CA ASN A 77 -15.94 -20.90 -1.49
C ASN A 77 -15.53 -22.17 -2.25
N THR A 78 -16.47 -22.79 -2.94
CA THR A 78 -16.20 -23.93 -3.82
C THR A 78 -15.47 -23.52 -5.11
N ARG A 79 -15.74 -22.29 -5.59
CA ARG A 79 -15.02 -21.69 -6.71
C ARG A 79 -13.67 -21.20 -6.22
N LYS A 80 -12.60 -21.61 -6.91
CA LYS A 80 -11.23 -21.23 -6.50
C LYS A 80 -10.65 -20.04 -7.28
N ASN A 81 -11.34 -19.59 -8.35
CA ASN A 81 -10.89 -18.42 -9.10
C ASN A 81 -10.99 -17.16 -8.24
N ILE A 82 -9.96 -16.35 -8.31
CA ILE A 82 -9.85 -15.09 -7.57
C ILE A 82 -9.87 -13.96 -8.59
N ARG A 83 -10.69 -12.94 -8.37
CA ARG A 83 -10.82 -11.81 -9.27
C ARG A 83 -10.47 -10.52 -8.56
N TRP A 84 -9.57 -9.76 -9.15
CA TRP A 84 -9.26 -8.38 -8.81
C TRP A 84 -9.86 -7.45 -9.83
N GLU A 85 -10.45 -6.37 -9.37
CA GLU A 85 -10.87 -5.25 -10.21
C GLU A 85 -10.37 -3.95 -9.58
N LEU A 86 -9.81 -3.09 -10.40
CA LEU A 86 -9.16 -1.85 -9.99
C LEU A 86 -9.62 -0.70 -10.89
N VAL A 87 -10.01 0.41 -10.29
CA VAL A 87 -10.18 1.69 -10.97
C VAL A 87 -9.10 2.63 -10.44
N ALA A 88 -8.36 3.25 -11.35
CA ALA A 88 -7.29 4.17 -11.01
C ALA A 88 -7.34 5.44 -11.85
N SER A 89 -7.18 6.58 -11.21
CA SER A 89 -6.98 7.86 -11.90
C SER A 89 -5.50 8.24 -11.86
N LEU A 90 -4.89 8.45 -13.02
CA LEU A 90 -3.50 8.88 -13.16
C LEU A 90 -3.42 10.22 -13.88
N ASP A 91 -2.63 11.14 -13.31
CA ASP A 91 -2.35 12.45 -13.92
C ASP A 91 -1.49 12.27 -15.19
N ALA A 92 -1.44 13.25 -16.06
CA ALA A 92 -0.57 13.22 -17.24
C ALA A 92 0.89 12.97 -16.84
N ASP A 93 1.62 12.22 -17.69
CA ASP A 93 3.04 11.95 -17.48
C ASP A 93 3.95 12.71 -18.47
N ASN A 94 5.25 12.66 -18.21
CA ASN A 94 6.26 13.28 -19.07
C ASN A 94 6.54 12.46 -20.35
N ALA A 95 5.96 11.27 -20.48
CA ALA A 95 6.10 10.42 -21.66
C ALA A 95 5.01 10.67 -22.71
N GLY A 96 4.13 11.65 -22.48
CA GLY A 96 3.10 12.07 -23.42
C GLY A 96 1.75 11.37 -23.26
N VAL A 97 1.58 10.52 -22.22
CA VAL A 97 0.28 9.93 -21.91
C VAL A 97 -0.55 10.92 -21.08
N GLY A 98 -1.70 11.31 -21.60
CA GLY A 98 -2.61 12.23 -20.92
C GLY A 98 -3.20 11.71 -19.62
N ALA A 99 -3.78 12.60 -18.81
CA ALA A 99 -4.52 12.21 -17.62
C ALA A 99 -5.76 11.38 -17.98
N GLY A 100 -6.12 10.41 -17.13
CA GLY A 100 -7.30 9.59 -17.38
C GLY A 100 -7.53 8.51 -16.34
N GLU A 101 -8.63 7.81 -16.51
CA GLU A 101 -9.06 6.68 -15.69
C GLU A 101 -8.69 5.36 -16.36
N TYR A 102 -8.07 4.50 -15.59
CA TYR A 102 -7.78 3.11 -15.94
C TYR A 102 -8.76 2.18 -15.22
N ARG A 103 -9.30 1.20 -15.95
CA ARG A 103 -10.04 0.08 -15.37
C ARG A 103 -9.32 -1.21 -15.70
N TYR A 104 -8.89 -1.91 -14.68
CA TYR A 104 -8.16 -3.16 -14.79
C TYR A 104 -8.89 -4.27 -14.08
N ALA A 105 -8.99 -5.43 -14.73
CA ALA A 105 -9.50 -6.64 -14.11
C ALA A 105 -8.59 -7.82 -14.47
N ILE A 106 -8.36 -8.69 -13.48
CA ILE A 106 -7.57 -9.91 -13.67
C ILE A 106 -8.16 -11.05 -12.85
N VAL A 107 -8.20 -12.25 -13.44
CA VAL A 107 -8.70 -13.47 -12.81
C VAL A 107 -7.57 -14.49 -12.72
N LEU A 108 -7.20 -14.82 -11.49
CA LEU A 108 -6.26 -15.88 -11.18
C LEU A 108 -7.00 -17.20 -10.97
N GLN A 109 -6.49 -18.26 -11.58
CA GLN A 109 -6.97 -19.63 -11.41
C GLN A 109 -5.93 -20.42 -10.62
N PRO A 110 -6.01 -20.49 -9.27
CA PRO A 110 -5.07 -21.21 -8.43
C PRO A 110 -5.39 -22.71 -8.45
N ARG A 111 -5.06 -23.38 -9.52
CA ARG A 111 -5.08 -24.85 -9.63
C ARG A 111 -3.64 -25.36 -9.66
N LYS A 112 -3.41 -26.67 -9.89
CA LYS A 112 -2.08 -27.31 -9.96
C LYS A 112 -1.01 -26.53 -10.74
N HIS A 113 -1.43 -25.60 -11.60
CA HIS A 113 -0.60 -24.61 -12.27
C HIS A 113 -1.30 -23.26 -12.19
N LEU A 114 -0.65 -22.25 -11.59
CA LEU A 114 -1.13 -20.87 -11.62
C LEU A 114 -1.37 -20.42 -13.07
N GLY A 115 -2.56 -19.97 -13.34
CA GLY A 115 -2.93 -19.44 -14.64
C GLY A 115 -3.74 -18.17 -14.53
N ILE A 116 -3.52 -17.25 -15.45
CA ILE A 116 -4.41 -16.10 -15.65
C ILE A 116 -5.51 -16.55 -16.61
N GLY A 117 -6.74 -16.61 -16.11
CA GLY A 117 -7.92 -16.97 -16.92
C GLY A 117 -8.44 -15.82 -17.76
N GLU A 118 -8.48 -14.63 -17.18
CA GLU A 118 -8.93 -13.41 -17.83
C GLU A 118 -8.06 -12.24 -17.40
N GLU A 119 -7.84 -11.29 -18.30
CA GLU A 119 -7.20 -10.02 -18.00
C GLU A 119 -7.74 -8.95 -18.94
N SER A 120 -8.10 -7.80 -18.42
CA SER A 120 -8.57 -6.67 -19.23
C SER A 120 -8.07 -5.35 -18.67
N LEU A 121 -7.73 -4.44 -19.59
CA LEU A 121 -7.37 -3.06 -19.26
C LEU A 121 -8.03 -2.11 -20.24
N SER A 122 -8.75 -1.13 -19.72
CA SER A 122 -9.26 -0.01 -20.49
C SER A 122 -8.74 1.32 -19.94
N PHE A 123 -8.65 2.31 -20.80
CA PHE A 123 -8.23 3.67 -20.49
C PHE A 123 -9.24 4.68 -21.02
N SER A 124 -9.68 5.58 -20.17
CA SER A 124 -10.59 6.68 -20.50
C SER A 124 -9.83 7.99 -20.29
N PRO A 125 -9.29 8.62 -21.35
CA PRO A 125 -8.65 9.91 -21.24
C PRO A 125 -9.69 10.98 -20.82
N VAL A 126 -9.23 12.02 -20.13
CA VAL A 126 -10.10 13.14 -19.76
C VAL A 126 -10.66 13.80 -21.02
N GLY A 127 -12.00 13.80 -21.16
CA GLY A 127 -12.70 14.36 -22.31
C GLY A 127 -12.66 13.55 -23.60
N GLY A 128 -12.19 12.29 -23.54
CA GLY A 128 -12.09 11.40 -24.70
C GLY A 128 -12.89 10.10 -24.53
N GLU A 129 -12.91 9.31 -25.58
CA GLU A 129 -13.56 8.00 -25.59
C GLU A 129 -12.72 6.94 -24.86
N THR A 130 -13.42 5.96 -24.27
CA THR A 130 -12.78 4.83 -23.60
C THR A 130 -12.14 3.88 -24.62
N LEU A 131 -10.88 3.60 -24.44
CA LEU A 131 -10.08 2.67 -25.23
C LEU A 131 -9.94 1.33 -24.50
N GLN A 132 -10.31 0.24 -25.15
CA GLN A 132 -9.99 -1.10 -24.68
C GLN A 132 -8.57 -1.44 -25.12
N LEU A 133 -7.61 -1.39 -24.20
CA LEU A 133 -6.18 -1.55 -24.49
C LEU A 133 -5.77 -3.03 -24.54
N LEU A 134 -6.24 -3.83 -23.59
CA LEU A 134 -5.94 -5.25 -23.42
C LEU A 134 -7.22 -6.02 -23.15
N ASN A 135 -7.39 -7.16 -23.84
CA ASN A 135 -8.39 -8.15 -23.50
C ASN A 135 -7.79 -9.55 -23.66
N ARG A 136 -7.75 -10.31 -22.56
CA ARG A 136 -7.29 -11.70 -22.55
C ARG A 136 -8.40 -12.62 -22.06
N LYS A 137 -8.67 -13.67 -22.83
CA LYS A 137 -9.57 -14.77 -22.43
C LYS A 137 -8.85 -16.10 -22.66
N GLY A 138 -8.45 -16.73 -21.56
CA GLY A 138 -7.64 -17.95 -21.63
C GLY A 138 -6.31 -17.72 -22.34
N ARG A 139 -6.15 -18.32 -23.53
CA ARG A 139 -4.94 -18.17 -24.36
C ARG A 139 -5.01 -17.03 -25.37
N SER A 140 -6.19 -16.59 -25.75
CA SER A 140 -6.36 -15.49 -26.71
C SER A 140 -6.09 -14.15 -26.03
N ILE A 141 -5.27 -13.31 -26.64
CA ILE A 141 -4.91 -11.96 -26.19
C ILE A 141 -5.10 -11.01 -27.34
N ASP A 142 -5.88 -9.95 -27.12
CA ASP A 142 -6.05 -8.84 -28.05
C ASP A 142 -5.47 -7.57 -27.44
N LEU A 143 -4.55 -6.95 -28.17
CA LEU A 143 -3.85 -5.70 -27.78
C LEU A 143 -4.19 -4.60 -28.78
N LEU A 144 -4.39 -3.38 -28.30
CA LEU A 144 -4.52 -2.19 -29.14
C LEU A 144 -3.13 -1.56 -29.35
N ASP A 145 -2.60 -1.60 -30.57
CA ASP A 145 -1.41 -0.84 -30.96
C ASP A 145 -1.80 0.64 -31.10
N ARG A 146 -1.27 1.49 -30.24
CA ARG A 146 -1.56 2.93 -30.24
C ARG A 146 -0.90 3.69 -31.36
N ASN A 147 0.16 3.11 -31.95
CA ASN A 147 0.88 3.72 -33.06
C ASN A 147 0.12 3.56 -34.39
N THR A 148 -0.50 2.38 -34.60
CA THR A 148 -1.24 2.10 -35.84
C THR A 148 -2.75 2.24 -35.67
N GLY A 149 -3.26 2.15 -34.44
CA GLY A 149 -4.69 2.07 -34.14
C GLY A 149 -5.29 0.67 -34.39
N GLU A 150 -4.50 -0.31 -34.78
CA GLU A 150 -4.93 -1.66 -35.08
C GLU A 150 -4.89 -2.56 -33.85
N ARG A 151 -5.61 -3.70 -33.91
CA ARG A 151 -5.58 -4.73 -32.89
C ARG A 151 -4.65 -5.86 -33.31
N GLU A 152 -3.71 -6.18 -32.42
CA GLU A 152 -2.86 -7.36 -32.54
C GLU A 152 -3.46 -8.49 -31.72
N SER A 153 -3.70 -9.65 -32.36
CA SER A 153 -4.16 -10.87 -31.69
C SER A 153 -2.97 -11.82 -31.50
N LEU A 154 -2.73 -12.23 -30.26
CA LEU A 154 -1.63 -13.09 -29.85
C LEU A 154 -2.17 -14.31 -29.11
N GLU A 155 -1.36 -15.36 -29.04
CA GLU A 155 -1.68 -16.54 -28.22
C GLU A 155 -0.73 -16.63 -27.02
N ALA A 156 -1.30 -16.65 -25.80
CA ALA A 156 -0.55 -16.85 -24.57
C ALA A 156 -0.31 -18.34 -24.31
N ILE A 157 0.92 -18.78 -24.49
CA ILE A 157 1.33 -20.14 -24.13
C ILE A 157 1.99 -20.08 -22.75
N GLY A 158 1.30 -20.61 -21.71
CA GLY A 158 1.89 -20.83 -20.39
C GLY A 158 2.29 -19.56 -19.60
N LEU A 159 1.67 -18.40 -19.87
CA LEU A 159 1.99 -17.16 -19.18
C LEU A 159 1.28 -17.09 -17.82
N PRO A 160 1.99 -17.26 -16.68
CA PRO A 160 1.41 -17.24 -15.33
C PRO A 160 1.32 -15.82 -14.73
N ALA A 161 1.58 -14.78 -15.53
CA ALA A 161 1.61 -13.38 -15.13
C ALA A 161 0.75 -12.52 -16.09
N SER A 162 0.64 -11.22 -15.79
CA SER A 162 0.03 -10.24 -16.70
C SER A 162 0.75 -10.22 -18.05
N VAL A 163 0.01 -10.03 -19.11
CA VAL A 163 0.56 -9.79 -20.46
C VAL A 163 1.56 -8.63 -20.44
N MET A 164 1.24 -7.58 -19.70
CA MET A 164 2.09 -6.40 -19.56
C MET A 164 3.47 -6.69 -18.92
N SER A 165 3.62 -7.80 -18.16
CA SER A 165 4.91 -8.20 -17.60
C SER A 165 5.96 -8.55 -18.66
N GLN A 166 5.52 -8.90 -19.86
CA GLN A 166 6.38 -9.29 -21.00
C GLN A 166 6.79 -8.09 -21.90
N MET A 167 6.13 -6.94 -21.76
CA MET A 167 6.41 -5.74 -22.54
C MET A 167 7.71 -5.08 -22.09
N LYS A 168 8.84 -5.49 -22.68
CA LYS A 168 10.19 -5.01 -22.31
C LYS A 168 10.95 -4.39 -23.48
N SER A 169 10.44 -4.54 -24.69
CA SER A 169 11.06 -4.01 -25.91
C SER A 169 10.96 -2.48 -25.99
N PRO A 170 11.94 -1.79 -26.58
CA PRO A 170 11.79 -0.37 -26.90
C PRO A 170 10.59 -0.06 -27.80
N SER A 171 10.21 -0.98 -28.71
CA SER A 171 9.02 -0.86 -29.57
C SER A 171 7.72 -0.87 -28.76
N ASP A 172 7.67 -1.59 -27.62
CA ASP A 172 6.47 -1.64 -26.78
C ASP A 172 6.10 -0.24 -26.23
N ARG A 173 7.10 0.64 -26.05
CA ARG A 173 6.87 2.03 -25.60
C ARG A 173 6.08 2.87 -26.59
N LEU A 174 6.24 2.59 -27.88
CA LEU A 174 5.51 3.27 -28.94
C LEU A 174 4.13 2.64 -29.15
N LYS A 175 4.05 1.32 -29.08
CA LYS A 175 2.80 0.57 -29.31
C LYS A 175 1.83 0.66 -28.14
N TYR A 176 2.32 0.60 -26.89
CA TYR A 176 1.51 0.38 -25.68
C TYR A 176 1.82 1.38 -24.55
N PRO A 177 1.89 2.70 -24.80
CA PRO A 177 2.35 3.67 -23.81
C PRO A 177 1.47 3.70 -22.55
N GLU A 178 0.14 3.63 -22.69
CA GLU A 178 -0.78 3.64 -21.56
C GLU A 178 -0.65 2.36 -20.72
N MET A 179 -0.47 1.20 -21.36
CA MET A 179 -0.27 -0.07 -20.65
C MET A 179 1.03 -0.09 -19.84
N LEU A 180 2.11 0.40 -20.42
CA LEU A 180 3.41 0.50 -19.74
C LEU A 180 3.39 1.49 -18.58
N ARG A 181 2.69 2.60 -18.74
CA ARG A 181 2.48 3.57 -17.67
C ARG A 181 1.73 2.94 -16.50
N PHE A 182 0.61 2.26 -16.77
CA PHE A 182 -0.18 1.57 -15.75
C PHE A 182 0.65 0.51 -15.03
N ARG A 183 1.40 -0.31 -15.77
CA ARG A 183 2.34 -1.29 -15.22
C ARG A 183 3.35 -0.62 -14.30
N THR A 184 4.07 0.40 -14.78
CA THR A 184 5.12 1.09 -13.99
C THR A 184 4.55 1.67 -12.71
N TRP A 185 3.31 2.17 -12.74
CA TRP A 185 2.63 2.69 -11.58
C TRP A 185 2.34 1.59 -10.54
N ILE A 186 1.86 0.40 -10.96
CA ILE A 186 1.62 -0.73 -10.04
C ILE A 186 2.94 -1.33 -9.52
N GLU A 187 3.98 -1.40 -10.33
CA GLU A 187 5.29 -1.91 -9.91
C GLU A 187 5.90 -1.11 -8.75
N GLN A 188 5.47 0.13 -8.56
CA GLN A 188 5.86 1.00 -7.47
C GLN A 188 5.04 0.81 -6.18
N PHE A 189 4.07 -0.10 -6.13
CA PHE A 189 3.34 -0.41 -4.90
C PHE A 189 4.27 -1.03 -3.87
N ARG A 190 4.15 -0.62 -2.61
CA ARG A 190 4.91 -1.18 -1.50
C ARG A 190 3.98 -1.47 -0.33
N SER A 191 4.24 -2.56 0.33
CA SER A 191 3.49 -2.96 1.51
C SER A 191 4.45 -3.21 2.67
N TYR A 192 4.14 -2.60 3.80
CA TYR A 192 4.85 -2.69 5.06
C TYR A 192 3.91 -3.30 6.09
N LEU A 193 3.60 -4.60 5.92
CA LEU A 193 2.56 -5.27 6.68
C LEU A 193 3.02 -5.65 8.10
N ILE A 194 4.31 -5.98 8.25
CA ILE A 194 4.89 -6.33 9.55
C ILE A 194 6.30 -5.73 9.61
N TRP A 195 6.47 -4.72 10.43
CA TRP A 195 7.82 -4.20 10.69
C TRP A 195 8.45 -4.95 11.86
N ASP A 196 9.45 -5.76 11.53
CA ASP A 196 10.18 -6.53 12.54
C ASP A 196 11.29 -5.66 13.14
N PRO A 197 11.22 -5.33 14.45
CA PRO A 197 12.28 -4.57 15.12
C PRO A 197 13.66 -5.23 15.01
N LYS A 198 13.73 -6.56 14.89
CA LYS A 198 15.01 -7.26 14.72
C LYS A 198 15.63 -6.93 13.35
N VAL A 199 14.78 -6.85 12.32
CA VAL A 199 15.20 -6.50 10.95
C VAL A 199 15.63 -5.04 10.89
N LEU A 200 14.85 -4.11 11.48
CA LEU A 200 15.19 -2.69 11.57
C LEU A 200 16.53 -2.42 12.27
N ARG A 201 16.92 -3.30 13.21
CA ARG A 201 18.20 -3.20 13.95
C ARG A 201 19.40 -3.71 13.17
N THR A 202 19.16 -4.46 12.10
CA THR A 202 20.22 -5.18 11.39
C THR A 202 21.07 -4.20 10.59
N PRO A 203 22.41 -4.24 10.75
CA PRO A 203 23.30 -3.54 9.83
C PRO A 203 23.12 -4.04 8.40
N ASP A 204 23.30 -3.16 7.44
CA ASP A 204 23.13 -3.50 6.03
C ASP A 204 24.29 -2.97 5.18
N ARG A 205 24.39 -3.47 3.96
CA ARG A 205 25.46 -3.08 3.02
C ARG A 205 24.90 -2.84 1.61
N GLY A 206 25.68 -2.15 0.80
CA GLY A 206 25.40 -1.91 -0.60
C GLY A 206 24.56 -0.66 -0.84
N GLN A 207 24.04 -0.55 -2.04
CA GLN A 207 23.15 0.53 -2.47
C GLN A 207 21.75 -0.04 -2.63
N GLN A 208 20.83 0.48 -1.85
CA GLN A 208 19.42 0.12 -1.86
C GLN A 208 18.59 1.32 -2.32
N GLN A 209 17.51 1.08 -3.05
CA GLN A 209 16.64 2.15 -3.54
C GLN A 209 15.36 2.27 -2.72
N GLU A 210 14.99 1.22 -1.99
CA GLU A 210 13.73 1.13 -1.27
C GLU A 210 13.89 0.40 0.07
N LEU A 211 12.97 0.69 0.97
CA LEU A 211 12.83 -0.03 2.24
C LEU A 211 12.16 -1.39 1.95
N GLY A 212 12.68 -2.45 2.53
CA GLY A 212 12.07 -3.77 2.41
C GLY A 212 10.77 -3.90 3.21
N PRO A 213 9.95 -4.93 2.92
CA PRO A 213 8.61 -5.09 3.51
C PRO A 213 8.59 -5.20 5.03
N SER A 214 9.63 -5.77 5.65
CA SER A 214 9.78 -5.89 7.11
C SER A 214 10.67 -4.81 7.72
N GLY A 215 11.13 -3.84 6.92
CA GLY A 215 12.05 -2.77 7.33
C GLY A 215 13.51 -3.03 6.97
N GLU A 216 13.78 -4.01 6.11
CA GLU A 216 15.12 -4.27 5.58
C GLU A 216 15.69 -3.01 4.92
N HIS A 217 17.00 -2.89 4.92
CA HIS A 217 17.74 -1.84 4.23
C HIS A 217 17.68 -0.44 4.85
N LEU A 218 17.06 -0.26 6.04
CA LEU A 218 16.95 1.04 6.68
C LEU A 218 18.33 1.72 6.87
N ALA A 219 19.31 0.99 7.38
CA ALA A 219 20.65 1.53 7.60
C ALA A 219 21.38 1.90 6.30
N ALA A 220 21.19 1.09 5.24
CA ALA A 220 21.75 1.37 3.93
C ALA A 220 21.13 2.61 3.30
N LEU A 221 19.80 2.76 3.36
CA LEU A 221 19.07 3.91 2.84
C LEU A 221 19.44 5.22 3.52
N ILE A 222 19.48 5.25 4.87
CA ILE A 222 19.85 6.44 5.62
C ILE A 222 21.32 6.80 5.35
N GLY A 223 22.22 5.79 5.28
CA GLY A 223 23.61 6.01 4.93
C GLY A 223 23.80 6.54 3.52
N GLN A 224 23.03 6.05 2.56
CA GLN A 224 23.03 6.52 1.19
C GLN A 224 22.48 7.95 1.08
N MET A 225 21.43 8.25 1.83
CA MET A 225 20.88 9.61 1.93
C MET A 225 21.95 10.58 2.49
N ARG A 226 22.67 10.20 3.55
CA ARG A 226 23.79 10.99 4.08
C ARG A 226 24.86 11.26 3.02
N ASP A 227 25.25 10.22 2.26
CA ASP A 227 26.36 10.29 1.31
C ASP A 227 26.02 11.07 0.03
N LYS A 228 24.80 10.88 -0.50
CA LYS A 228 24.39 11.41 -1.80
C LYS A 228 23.46 12.62 -1.70
N ARG A 229 22.71 12.77 -0.60
CA ARG A 229 21.70 13.82 -0.40
C ARG A 229 21.74 14.39 1.01
N PRO A 230 22.84 15.07 1.38
CA PRO A 230 23.06 15.57 2.75
C PRO A 230 21.93 16.50 3.24
N ASP A 231 21.25 17.22 2.34
CA ASP A 231 20.12 18.06 2.70
C ASP A 231 18.89 17.25 3.14
N ALA A 232 18.61 16.14 2.46
CA ALA A 232 17.53 15.23 2.85
C ALA A 232 17.86 14.56 4.18
N PHE A 233 19.11 14.14 4.36
CA PHE A 233 19.59 13.58 5.62
C PHE A 233 19.46 14.58 6.78
N ARG A 234 19.87 15.84 6.58
CA ARG A 234 19.70 16.89 7.61
C ARG A 234 18.23 17.11 7.98
N ARG A 235 17.31 17.08 7.00
CA ARG A 235 15.88 17.19 7.27
C ARG A 235 15.35 16.00 8.07
N LEU A 236 15.81 14.78 7.73
CA LEU A 236 15.49 13.57 8.51
C LEU A 236 15.92 13.71 9.96
N VAL A 237 17.20 14.07 10.19
CA VAL A 237 17.75 14.27 11.54
C VAL A 237 16.96 15.32 12.32
N LYS A 238 16.68 16.48 11.72
CA LYS A 238 15.86 17.53 12.36
C LYS A 238 14.44 17.06 12.70
N ARG A 239 13.84 16.23 11.86
CA ARG A 239 12.50 15.68 12.16
C ARG A 239 12.56 14.74 13.36
N ILE A 240 13.56 13.85 13.42
CA ILE A 240 13.75 12.94 14.55
C ILE A 240 14.07 13.69 15.85
N GLN A 241 14.87 14.76 15.79
CA GLN A 241 15.13 15.63 16.95
C GLN A 241 13.85 16.28 17.50
N ARG A 242 12.90 16.64 16.65
CA ARG A 242 11.59 17.17 17.09
C ARG A 242 10.75 16.11 17.77
N LEU A 243 10.79 14.86 17.27
CA LEU A 243 10.06 13.73 17.84
C LEU A 243 10.67 13.27 19.17
N PHE A 244 11.98 13.34 19.29
CA PHE A 244 12.74 12.90 20.44
C PHE A 244 13.71 14.01 20.87
N PRO A 245 13.27 14.91 21.77
CA PRO A 245 14.08 16.08 22.16
C PRO A 245 15.44 15.75 22.82
N THR A 246 15.60 14.52 23.34
CA THR A 246 16.88 14.03 23.89
C THR A 246 17.91 13.72 22.80
N VAL A 247 17.45 13.50 21.55
CA VAL A 247 18.30 13.16 20.40
C VAL A 247 19.00 14.42 19.88
N THR A 248 20.31 14.39 19.92
CA THR A 248 21.16 15.50 19.42
C THR A 248 21.64 15.28 18.00
N ASP A 249 21.82 14.02 17.58
CA ASP A 249 22.25 13.69 16.21
C ASP A 249 21.94 12.23 15.85
N ILE A 250 21.95 11.95 14.55
CA ILE A 250 21.96 10.60 13.98
C ILE A 250 23.20 10.46 13.12
N SER A 251 24.00 9.43 13.38
CA SER A 251 25.12 9.08 12.54
C SER A 251 24.96 7.67 11.95
N VAL A 252 25.62 7.44 10.83
CA VAL A 252 25.64 6.13 10.19
C VAL A 252 27.10 5.73 10.01
N SER A 253 27.48 4.57 10.51
CA SER A 253 28.84 4.02 10.32
C SER A 253 29.00 3.51 8.88
N GLY A 254 30.25 3.44 8.42
CA GLY A 254 30.58 2.98 7.08
C GLY A 254 30.29 3.99 5.96
N ARG A 255 30.90 3.78 4.81
CA ARG A 255 30.72 4.56 3.57
C ARG A 255 30.74 3.65 2.35
N GLY A 256 30.20 4.16 1.24
CA GLY A 256 30.23 3.44 -0.03
C GLY A 256 29.45 2.11 0.04
N TRP A 257 30.11 1.02 -0.35
CA TRP A 257 29.56 -0.34 -0.37
C TRP A 257 29.75 -1.12 0.93
N GLY A 258 30.34 -0.48 1.96
CA GLY A 258 30.60 -1.12 3.26
C GLY A 258 29.34 -1.33 4.10
N TRP A 259 29.53 -2.06 5.21
CA TRP A 259 28.48 -2.24 6.21
C TRP A 259 28.10 -0.90 6.85
N ARG A 260 26.81 -0.68 7.00
CA ARG A 260 26.19 0.50 7.60
C ARG A 260 25.41 0.12 8.83
N SER A 261 25.56 0.90 9.88
CA SER A 261 24.81 0.77 11.13
C SER A 261 24.40 2.15 11.62
N ILE A 262 23.17 2.29 12.06
CA ILE A 262 22.62 3.54 12.58
C ILE A 262 23.07 3.71 14.02
N ARG A 263 23.46 4.93 14.38
CA ARG A 263 23.77 5.37 15.74
C ARG A 263 22.97 6.62 16.07
N LEU A 264 22.39 6.63 17.24
CA LEU A 264 21.63 7.76 17.80
C LEU A 264 22.48 8.41 18.91
N HIS A 265 22.63 9.70 18.85
CA HIS A 265 23.34 10.48 19.85
C HIS A 265 22.33 11.19 20.74
N GLU A 266 22.46 11.03 22.06
CA GLU A 266 21.58 11.68 23.05
C GLU A 266 22.40 12.46 24.07
N GLY A 267 21.82 13.57 24.55
CA GLY A 267 22.39 14.42 25.59
C GLY A 267 23.46 15.39 25.11
N ASN A 268 23.72 16.44 25.92
CA ASN A 268 24.70 17.46 25.68
C ASN A 268 26.02 17.14 26.45
N GLY A 269 27.15 17.51 25.90
CA GLY A 269 28.46 17.30 26.52
C GLY A 269 28.94 15.86 26.41
N LYS A 270 29.03 15.12 27.53
CA LYS A 270 29.38 13.68 27.55
C LYS A 270 28.20 12.79 27.16
N GLY A 271 27.45 13.12 26.11
CA GLY A 271 26.28 12.39 25.66
C GLY A 271 26.53 10.90 25.38
N CYS A 272 25.46 10.12 25.38
CA CYS A 272 25.51 8.70 25.07
C CYS A 272 25.29 8.46 23.58
N VAL A 273 25.92 7.43 23.01
CA VAL A 273 25.72 6.97 21.64
C VAL A 273 25.13 5.58 21.67
N PHE A 274 23.90 5.47 21.21
CA PHE A 274 23.18 4.20 21.09
C PHE A 274 23.32 3.64 19.69
N ASN A 275 23.67 2.38 19.57
CA ASN A 275 23.58 1.67 18.29
C ASN A 275 22.13 1.16 18.09
N SER A 276 21.81 0.71 16.87
CA SER A 276 20.44 0.25 16.52
C SER A 276 19.92 -0.87 17.43
N ARG A 277 20.78 -1.70 18.04
CA ARG A 277 20.37 -2.77 18.96
C ARG A 277 19.89 -2.25 20.32
N GLN A 278 20.31 -1.06 20.69
CA GLN A 278 19.99 -0.40 21.97
C GLN A 278 18.79 0.56 21.86
N MET A 279 18.36 0.87 20.63
CA MET A 279 17.19 1.73 20.40
C MET A 279 15.90 0.99 20.71
N SER A 280 14.89 1.72 21.20
CA SER A 280 13.55 1.17 21.37
C SER A 280 12.86 0.88 20.02
N ASP A 281 11.90 -0.02 20.02
CA ASP A 281 11.14 -0.37 18.81
C ASP A 281 10.41 0.84 18.23
N GLY A 282 9.82 1.68 19.10
CA GLY A 282 9.12 2.89 18.67
C GLY A 282 10.03 3.90 17.98
N VAL A 283 11.26 4.09 18.47
CA VAL A 283 12.25 4.97 17.82
C VAL A 283 12.62 4.44 16.44
N LEU A 284 12.89 3.14 16.31
CA LEU A 284 13.25 2.53 15.04
C LEU A 284 12.10 2.60 14.02
N ARG A 285 10.86 2.35 14.44
CA ARG A 285 9.67 2.45 13.59
C ARG A 285 9.45 3.87 13.11
N LEU A 286 9.49 4.85 14.01
CA LEU A 286 9.37 6.28 13.63
C LEU A 286 10.50 6.72 12.72
N LEU A 287 11.73 6.25 12.95
CA LEU A 287 12.84 6.52 12.06
C LEU A 287 12.59 5.94 10.66
N ALA A 288 12.08 4.71 10.58
CA ALA A 288 11.77 4.06 9.30
C ALA A 288 10.62 4.77 8.57
N ILE A 289 9.51 5.08 9.26
CA ILE A 289 8.36 5.83 8.67
C ILE A 289 8.84 7.21 8.20
N THR A 290 9.62 7.91 9.03
CA THR A 290 10.15 9.23 8.67
C THR A 290 11.08 9.16 7.47
N THR A 291 11.88 8.09 7.34
CA THR A 291 12.78 7.88 6.21
C THR A 291 12.03 7.84 4.88
N LEU A 292 10.80 7.30 4.83
CA LEU A 292 9.97 7.27 3.63
C LEU A 292 9.72 8.66 3.04
N LEU A 293 9.60 9.70 3.87
CA LEU A 293 9.42 11.09 3.41
C LEU A 293 10.61 11.59 2.59
N TYR A 294 11.78 11.03 2.78
CA TYR A 294 13.04 11.53 2.24
C TYR A 294 13.68 10.58 1.23
N LEU A 295 12.96 9.55 0.78
CA LEU A 295 13.42 8.68 -0.32
C LEU A 295 13.50 9.45 -1.64
N ASP A 296 14.37 9.01 -2.54
CA ASP A 296 14.47 9.55 -3.91
C ASP A 296 13.22 9.20 -4.72
N HIS A 297 12.84 7.93 -4.63
CA HIS A 297 11.67 7.39 -5.30
C HIS A 297 10.66 7.01 -4.23
N ILE A 298 9.60 7.80 -4.14
CA ILE A 298 8.49 7.52 -3.24
C ILE A 298 7.56 6.53 -3.94
N PRO A 299 7.16 5.44 -3.27
CA PRO A 299 6.20 4.51 -3.82
C PRO A 299 4.90 5.22 -4.26
N SER A 300 4.31 4.78 -5.35
CA SER A 300 3.02 5.32 -5.83
C SER A 300 1.86 4.95 -4.90
N MET A 301 1.99 3.83 -4.19
CA MET A 301 1.08 3.38 -3.14
C MET A 301 1.85 2.70 -2.01
N ILE A 302 1.43 2.98 -0.79
CA ILE A 302 1.93 2.35 0.44
C ILE A 302 0.76 1.72 1.18
N ALA A 303 0.89 0.43 1.50
CA ALA A 303 0.00 -0.28 2.42
C ALA A 303 0.73 -0.56 3.74
N MET A 304 0.15 -0.18 4.89
CA MET A 304 0.74 -0.40 6.22
C MET A 304 -0.25 -1.07 7.16
N GLU A 305 0.20 -2.07 7.90
CA GLU A 305 -0.55 -2.62 9.03
C GLU A 305 -0.06 -1.98 10.33
N GLU A 306 -0.99 -1.39 11.06
CA GLU A 306 -0.78 -0.87 12.42
C GLU A 306 0.54 -0.08 12.55
N PRO A 307 0.75 0.99 11.77
CA PRO A 307 2.02 1.75 11.78
C PRO A 307 2.34 2.34 13.16
N GLU A 308 1.33 2.50 14.01
CA GLU A 308 1.46 2.99 15.39
C GLU A 308 1.91 1.93 16.38
N ASN A 309 1.95 0.66 16.00
CA ASN A 309 2.25 -0.43 16.94
C ASN A 309 3.65 -0.26 17.55
N GLY A 310 3.74 -0.28 18.89
CA GLY A 310 4.99 -0.05 19.63
C GLY A 310 5.44 1.43 19.70
N VAL A 311 4.65 2.36 19.15
CA VAL A 311 4.87 3.80 19.28
C VAL A 311 4.13 4.32 20.51
N HIS A 312 4.75 5.24 21.27
CA HIS A 312 4.10 5.85 22.41
C HIS A 312 2.85 6.64 21.99
N PRO A 313 1.71 6.57 22.70
CA PRO A 313 0.48 7.24 22.31
C PRO A 313 0.61 8.72 21.96
N GLN A 314 1.46 9.47 22.65
CA GLN A 314 1.74 10.88 22.35
C GLN A 314 2.38 11.11 20.96
N LEU A 315 3.01 10.10 20.38
CA LEU A 315 3.67 10.17 19.07
C LEU A 315 2.81 9.58 17.93
N VAL A 316 1.63 9.04 18.24
CA VAL A 316 0.71 8.50 17.24
C VAL A 316 0.28 9.57 16.24
N ARG A 317 0.01 10.79 16.72
CA ARG A 317 -0.28 11.94 15.86
C ARG A 317 0.81 12.17 14.82
N GLU A 318 2.08 12.07 15.21
CA GLU A 318 3.21 12.27 14.30
C GLU A 318 3.29 11.19 13.23
N VAL A 319 2.94 9.93 13.58
CA VAL A 319 2.83 8.84 12.58
C VAL A 319 1.81 9.23 11.51
N VAL A 320 0.60 9.63 11.92
CA VAL A 320 -0.47 10.03 10.99
C VAL A 320 -0.05 11.25 10.16
N GLN A 321 0.59 12.25 10.79
CA GLN A 321 1.07 13.43 10.06
C GLN A 321 2.12 13.09 9.00
N ILE A 322 3.08 12.22 9.31
CA ILE A 322 4.10 11.76 8.36
C ILE A 322 3.43 11.08 7.16
N LEU A 323 2.46 10.19 7.41
CA LEU A 323 1.72 9.51 6.35
C LEU A 323 0.89 10.50 5.52
N ARG A 324 0.27 11.49 6.14
CA ARG A 324 -0.46 12.56 5.45
C ARG A 324 0.47 13.43 4.59
N GLU A 325 1.67 13.78 5.08
CA GLU A 325 2.68 14.49 4.30
C GLU A 325 3.11 13.70 3.04
N LEU A 326 3.22 12.36 3.11
CA LEU A 326 3.48 11.52 1.94
C LEU A 326 2.41 11.67 0.87
N THR A 327 1.13 11.75 1.28
CA THR A 327 0.01 11.87 0.35
C THR A 327 -0.15 13.25 -0.28
N GLN A 328 0.48 14.28 0.30
CA GLN A 328 0.44 15.65 -0.21
C GLN A 328 1.51 15.93 -1.29
N ARG A 329 2.35 14.94 -1.60
CA ARG A 329 3.36 15.05 -2.65
C ARG A 329 2.71 15.27 -4.02
N LYS A 330 3.36 16.11 -4.84
CA LYS A 330 2.93 16.36 -6.22
C LYS A 330 3.50 15.30 -7.18
N PRO A 331 2.85 15.06 -8.33
CA PRO A 331 3.42 14.23 -9.37
C PRO A 331 4.87 14.67 -9.74
N PRO A 332 5.77 13.75 -10.10
CA PRO A 332 5.57 12.30 -10.23
C PRO A 332 5.65 11.51 -8.92
N ASN A 333 5.92 12.16 -7.78
CA ASN A 333 6.11 11.55 -6.47
C ASN A 333 4.81 11.47 -5.65
N GLN A 334 3.65 11.41 -6.30
CA GLN A 334 2.37 11.25 -5.64
C GLN A 334 2.26 9.87 -5.01
N CYS A 335 1.96 9.83 -3.71
CA CYS A 335 1.79 8.59 -2.95
C CYS A 335 0.36 8.48 -2.43
N GLN A 336 -0.23 7.30 -2.56
CA GLN A 336 -1.48 6.94 -1.90
C GLN A 336 -1.18 6.00 -0.72
N VAL A 337 -1.82 6.22 0.42
CA VAL A 337 -1.58 5.42 1.62
C VAL A 337 -2.87 4.70 2.03
N PHE A 338 -2.74 3.41 2.27
CA PHE A 338 -3.73 2.58 2.95
C PHE A 338 -3.12 2.08 4.25
N LEU A 339 -3.83 2.25 5.36
CA LEU A 339 -3.37 1.72 6.64
C LEU A 339 -4.52 1.03 7.39
N THR A 340 -4.15 0.06 8.22
CA THR A 340 -5.07 -0.51 9.20
C THR A 340 -4.71 -0.03 10.59
N THR A 341 -5.68 0.10 11.47
CA THR A 341 -5.44 0.42 12.87
C THR A 341 -6.44 -0.26 13.79
N HIS A 342 -5.99 -0.52 15.00
CA HIS A 342 -6.80 -0.89 16.16
C HIS A 342 -6.70 0.15 17.28
N SER A 343 -6.02 1.26 17.03
CA SER A 343 -5.80 2.31 18.01
C SER A 343 -6.89 3.38 17.94
N PRO A 344 -7.63 3.63 19.02
CA PRO A 344 -8.55 4.76 19.10
C PRO A 344 -7.82 6.10 18.92
N TYR A 345 -6.56 6.20 19.36
CA TYR A 345 -5.75 7.41 19.20
C TYR A 345 -5.42 7.72 17.73
N VAL A 346 -5.22 6.70 16.90
CA VAL A 346 -5.08 6.91 15.45
C VAL A 346 -6.37 7.43 14.87
N LEU A 347 -7.51 6.86 15.27
CA LEU A 347 -8.82 7.23 14.75
C LEU A 347 -9.19 8.67 15.12
N ASP A 348 -8.77 9.16 16.28
CA ASP A 348 -8.99 10.56 16.70
C ASP A 348 -8.34 11.57 15.75
N GLU A 349 -7.21 11.23 15.14
CA GLU A 349 -6.53 12.09 14.15
C GLU A 349 -7.32 12.25 12.82
N PHE A 350 -8.42 11.50 12.67
CA PHE A 350 -9.34 11.55 11.54
C PHE A 350 -10.71 12.13 11.89
N PHE A 351 -10.84 12.76 13.08
CA PHE A 351 -12.08 13.36 13.51
C PHE A 351 -12.65 14.36 12.50
N ASP A 352 -11.80 15.20 11.91
CA ASP A 352 -12.17 16.18 10.89
C ASP A 352 -12.16 15.61 9.45
N HIS A 353 -11.74 14.35 9.30
CA HIS A 353 -11.59 13.67 8.02
C HIS A 353 -12.29 12.30 7.98
N PRO A 354 -13.60 12.21 8.33
CA PRO A 354 -14.31 10.93 8.34
C PRO A 354 -14.39 10.28 6.93
N GLU A 355 -14.17 11.06 5.87
CA GLU A 355 -14.09 10.58 4.50
C GLU A 355 -12.84 9.74 4.21
N GLU A 356 -11.83 9.80 5.06
CA GLU A 356 -10.61 8.99 4.96
C GLU A 356 -10.71 7.67 5.74
N VAL A 357 -11.78 7.48 6.53
CA VAL A 357 -11.99 6.30 7.39
C VAL A 357 -12.98 5.32 6.73
N TYR A 358 -12.59 4.06 6.72
CA TYR A 358 -13.36 2.96 6.14
C TYR A 358 -13.61 1.88 7.21
N CYS A 359 -14.87 1.65 7.50
CA CYS A 359 -15.31 0.61 8.42
C CYS A 359 -15.43 -0.71 7.69
N MET A 360 -14.65 -1.70 8.10
CA MET A 360 -14.78 -3.07 7.64
C MET A 360 -15.53 -3.90 8.66
N ASP A 361 -16.57 -4.57 8.23
CA ASP A 361 -17.38 -5.44 9.07
C ASP A 361 -17.64 -6.79 8.40
N ARG A 362 -18.00 -7.76 9.22
CA ARG A 362 -18.39 -9.09 8.80
C ARG A 362 -19.62 -9.52 9.58
N PRO A 363 -20.81 -9.08 9.14
CA PRO A 363 -22.04 -9.18 9.92
C PRO A 363 -22.48 -10.64 10.20
N LYS A 364 -22.02 -11.59 9.37
CA LYS A 364 -22.28 -13.04 9.55
C LYS A 364 -21.01 -13.84 9.25
N PRO A 365 -20.76 -14.97 9.94
CA PRO A 365 -19.58 -15.81 9.68
C PRO A 365 -19.43 -16.30 8.24
N LEU A 366 -20.55 -16.47 7.54
CA LEU A 366 -20.61 -16.93 6.13
C LEU A 366 -20.81 -15.79 5.13
N ALA A 367 -21.15 -14.57 5.60
CA ALA A 367 -21.25 -13.42 4.73
C ALA A 367 -19.85 -12.91 4.35
N GLY A 368 -19.73 -12.32 3.17
CA GLY A 368 -18.55 -11.57 2.78
C GLY A 368 -18.30 -10.41 3.75
N ALA A 369 -17.07 -9.97 3.83
CA ALA A 369 -16.77 -8.72 4.52
C ALA A 369 -17.41 -7.55 3.74
N SER A 370 -17.83 -6.53 4.46
CA SER A 370 -18.29 -5.27 3.89
C SER A 370 -17.30 -4.16 4.20
N ILE A 371 -17.20 -3.18 3.31
CA ILE A 371 -16.45 -1.97 3.52
C ILE A 371 -17.38 -0.78 3.27
N THR A 372 -17.44 0.13 4.22
CA THR A 372 -18.26 1.35 4.14
C THR A 372 -17.43 2.55 4.57
N ARG A 373 -17.57 3.64 3.87
CA ARG A 373 -16.89 4.88 4.21
C ARG A 373 -17.59 5.52 5.42
N LEU A 374 -16.84 5.98 6.40
CA LEU A 374 -17.43 6.50 7.63
C LEU A 374 -18.27 7.76 7.38
N SER A 375 -17.85 8.62 6.46
CA SER A 375 -18.61 9.80 6.05
C SER A 375 -20.00 9.48 5.45
N ASP A 376 -20.19 8.27 4.94
CA ASP A 376 -21.47 7.83 4.35
C ASP A 376 -22.45 7.34 5.45
N ASN A 377 -21.98 7.22 6.69
CA ASN A 377 -22.84 6.89 7.83
C ASN A 377 -23.74 8.09 8.17
N LYS A 378 -25.06 7.92 8.03
CA LYS A 378 -26.04 8.97 8.30
C LYS A 378 -25.97 9.55 9.72
N GLN A 379 -25.46 8.79 10.67
CA GLN A 379 -25.36 9.21 12.07
C GLN A 379 -24.01 9.87 12.41
N ILE A 380 -23.07 9.99 11.46
CA ILE A 380 -21.72 10.45 11.77
C ILE A 380 -21.70 11.84 12.41
N ASN A 381 -22.54 12.75 11.96
CA ASN A 381 -22.58 14.12 12.53
C ASN A 381 -23.12 14.09 13.98
N VAL A 382 -24.15 13.30 14.25
CA VAL A 382 -24.69 13.12 15.60
C VAL A 382 -23.64 12.50 16.53
N VAL A 383 -22.90 11.51 16.04
CA VAL A 383 -21.80 10.88 16.77
C VAL A 383 -20.68 11.90 17.05
N ARG A 384 -20.29 12.70 16.07
CA ARG A 384 -19.26 13.73 16.24
C ARG A 384 -19.67 14.80 17.24
N GLU A 385 -20.93 15.23 17.25
CA GLU A 385 -21.48 16.16 18.22
C GLU A 385 -21.49 15.57 19.63
N ALA A 386 -21.91 14.30 19.78
CA ALA A 386 -22.01 13.62 21.08
C ALA A 386 -20.64 13.35 21.72
N PHE A 387 -19.61 13.08 20.90
CA PHE A 387 -18.26 12.73 21.36
C PHE A 387 -17.23 13.86 21.17
N SER A 388 -17.67 15.07 20.94
CA SER A 388 -17.01 16.40 20.90
C SER A 388 -15.56 16.50 20.40
N SER A 389 -14.76 15.42 20.29
CA SER A 389 -13.39 15.39 19.77
C SER A 389 -12.80 14.00 19.58
N SER A 390 -13.55 12.89 19.84
CA SER A 390 -12.99 11.54 19.79
C SER A 390 -13.84 10.56 18.98
N LEU A 391 -13.39 10.27 17.74
CA LEU A 391 -13.93 9.12 17.00
C LEU A 391 -13.52 7.79 17.63
N GLY A 392 -12.39 7.77 18.35
CA GLY A 392 -11.90 6.59 19.07
C GLY A 392 -12.84 6.15 20.18
N GLU A 393 -13.37 7.10 20.98
CA GLU A 393 -14.38 6.82 21.98
C GLU A 393 -15.69 6.31 21.36
N ALA A 394 -16.16 6.96 20.31
CA ALA A 394 -17.35 6.55 19.59
C ALA A 394 -17.20 5.13 19.01
N TRP A 395 -16.01 4.79 18.53
CA TRP A 395 -15.73 3.45 18.02
C TRP A 395 -15.67 2.39 19.12
N THR A 396 -14.96 2.65 20.22
CA THR A 396 -14.87 1.73 21.36
C THR A 396 -16.22 1.52 22.06
N SER A 397 -17.11 2.53 22.02
CA SER A 397 -18.49 2.42 22.49
C SER A 397 -19.43 1.65 21.54
N GLY A 398 -18.95 1.27 20.35
CA GLY A 398 -19.73 0.50 19.37
C GLY A 398 -20.66 1.30 18.49
N LEU A 399 -20.61 2.63 18.52
CA LEU A 399 -21.52 3.52 17.79
C LEU A 399 -21.17 3.70 16.30
N LEU A 400 -19.89 3.48 15.93
CA LEU A 400 -19.45 3.58 14.53
C LEU A 400 -19.68 2.29 13.73
N GLY A 401 -20.23 1.24 14.33
CA GLY A 401 -20.23 -0.11 13.75
C GLY A 401 -18.81 -0.71 13.82
N ALA A 402 -18.64 -1.88 13.23
CA ALA A 402 -17.34 -2.56 13.14
C ALA A 402 -16.66 -2.83 14.53
N THR A 403 -17.45 -3.05 15.56
CA THR A 403 -16.96 -3.41 16.88
C THR A 403 -16.68 -4.89 17.04
N ALA A 404 -15.62 -5.21 17.77
CA ALA A 404 -15.30 -6.59 18.13
C ALA A 404 -16.48 -7.23 18.89
N GLY A 405 -17.22 -8.09 18.21
CA GLY A 405 -18.07 -9.19 18.64
C GLY A 405 -18.58 -9.34 20.07
N VAL A 406 -18.79 -8.26 20.81
CA VAL A 406 -19.59 -8.32 22.04
C VAL A 406 -21.05 -8.13 21.64
N ARG A 407 -21.72 -9.23 21.28
CA ARG A 407 -23.17 -9.22 21.28
C ARG A 407 -23.62 -8.84 22.67
N ARG A 408 -24.20 -7.66 22.84
CA ARG A 408 -25.09 -7.41 23.96
C ARG A 408 -26.28 -8.35 23.74
N SER A 409 -26.37 -9.34 24.61
CA SER A 409 -27.50 -10.25 24.74
C SER A 409 -28.78 -9.48 25.06
#